data_2f691ca3f0e300fa27b5308b81458162
#
_entry.id   2f691ca3f0e300fa27b5308b81458162
#
_cell.length_a   1.000
_cell.length_b   1.000
_cell.length_c   1.000
_cell.angle_alpha   90.00
_cell.angle_beta   90.00
_cell.angle_gamma   90.00
#
_symmetry.space_group_name_H-M   'P 1'
#
loop_
_entity.id
_entity.type
_entity.pdbx_description
1 polymer ?
#
loop_
_entity_poly.entity_id
_entity_poly.type
_entity_poly.pdbx_seq_one_letter_code
_entity_poly.pdbx_strand_id
1 'polypeptide(L)'
;EARKKTLLVDEWGEVVALRKGLIVLLKRVKDGKGTRLIKKAEVSPVELDSIIFTVKGASVTLAVLMEATKYGIDVVLMDNWKPTARLTPASYGGSMRLWHTQLKAYTNKGRRTKIAASIALGKVSNQRSNLLYMAKLTTNTRLSSSLRKAADHINGISTNLSNAKDVNQVRQIEAAAAREYWRSVAKLIPRSLGFKMRLKRYSLPKGSELDPLNVALNISYGMLQKEVWRAIFAVGLNPYVGFLHVPRPGRLSLVFDLME
;
A
#
# COMPACT_ATOMS: atom_id res chain seq x y z
N GLU A 1 -5.88 19.45 11.18
CA GLU A 1 -6.85 18.39 10.81
C GLU A 1 -6.82 17.31 11.86
N ALA A 2 -7.98 16.99 12.45
CA ALA A 2 -8.10 15.91 13.40
C ALA A 2 -7.74 14.59 12.71
N ARG A 3 -6.79 13.83 13.29
CA ARG A 3 -6.43 12.49 12.81
C ARG A 3 -7.68 11.61 12.86
N LYS A 4 -8.16 11.17 11.71
CA LYS A 4 -9.28 10.25 11.64
C LYS A 4 -8.86 8.87 12.17
N LYS A 5 -9.75 8.23 12.92
CA LYS A 5 -9.53 6.94 13.58
C LYS A 5 -9.74 5.78 12.60
N THR A 6 -9.04 4.68 12.80
CA THR A 6 -9.32 3.39 12.14
C THR A 6 -9.91 2.43 13.16
N LEU A 7 -11.03 1.81 12.84
CA LEU A 7 -11.62 0.74 13.63
C LEU A 7 -11.10 -0.61 13.09
N LEU A 8 -10.25 -1.27 13.88
CA LEU A 8 -9.75 -2.60 13.56
C LEU A 8 -10.66 -3.66 14.18
N VAL A 9 -11.08 -4.64 13.38
CA VAL A 9 -11.90 -5.79 13.79
C VAL A 9 -11.06 -7.03 13.55
N ASP A 10 -10.41 -7.52 14.60
CA ASP A 10 -9.34 -8.53 14.52
C ASP A 10 -9.57 -9.76 15.40
N GLU A 11 -10.69 -9.81 16.14
CA GLU A 11 -11.03 -10.94 16.98
C GLU A 11 -12.28 -11.68 16.51
N TRP A 12 -12.27 -13.01 16.62
CA TRP A 12 -13.44 -13.84 16.37
C TRP A 12 -14.62 -13.50 17.30
N GLY A 13 -15.82 -13.41 16.74
CA GLY A 13 -17.03 -13.07 17.49
C GLY A 13 -17.23 -11.59 17.74
N GLU A 14 -16.43 -10.72 17.13
CA GLU A 14 -16.68 -9.29 17.13
C GLU A 14 -17.87 -8.94 16.23
N VAL A 15 -18.62 -7.91 16.64
CA VAL A 15 -19.78 -7.41 15.93
C VAL A 15 -19.69 -5.90 15.84
N VAL A 16 -19.72 -5.37 14.62
CA VAL A 16 -19.81 -3.92 14.39
C VAL A 16 -21.28 -3.56 14.14
N ALA A 17 -21.82 -2.69 14.98
CA ALA A 17 -23.24 -2.28 14.91
C ALA A 17 -23.38 -0.75 15.03
N LEU A 18 -24.48 -0.21 14.50
CA LEU A 18 -24.85 1.19 14.69
C LEU A 18 -25.79 1.30 15.90
N ARG A 19 -25.47 2.12 16.89
CA ARG A 19 -26.30 2.38 18.08
C ARG A 19 -26.31 3.87 18.36
N LYS A 20 -27.50 4.47 18.42
CA LYS A 20 -27.70 5.91 18.68
C LYS A 20 -26.80 6.82 17.83
N GLY A 21 -26.63 6.47 16.53
CA GLY A 21 -25.79 7.22 15.60
C GLY A 21 -24.28 6.99 15.74
N LEU A 22 -23.84 6.13 16.66
CA LEU A 22 -22.43 5.77 16.86
C LEU A 22 -22.15 4.36 16.32
N ILE A 23 -20.96 4.18 15.75
CA ILE A 23 -20.45 2.86 15.36
C ILE A 23 -19.82 2.22 16.59
N VAL A 24 -20.37 1.06 16.97
CA VAL A 24 -19.99 0.35 18.19
C VAL A 24 -19.37 -0.99 17.85
N LEU A 25 -18.19 -1.26 18.43
CA LEU A 25 -17.54 -2.57 18.38
C LEU A 25 -17.95 -3.36 19.62
N LEU A 26 -18.58 -4.49 19.40
CA LEU A 26 -19.07 -5.41 20.42
C LEU A 26 -18.30 -6.73 20.32
N LYS A 27 -18.11 -7.41 21.45
CA LYS A 27 -17.53 -8.77 21.52
C LYS A 27 -18.56 -9.74 22.07
N ARG A 28 -18.74 -10.87 21.37
CA ARG A 28 -19.52 -12.02 21.91
C ARG A 28 -18.69 -12.76 22.94
N VAL A 29 -19.21 -12.84 24.15
CA VAL A 29 -18.59 -13.58 25.26
C VAL A 29 -19.59 -14.61 25.76
N LYS A 30 -19.14 -15.87 25.91
CA LYS A 30 -19.94 -16.91 26.54
C LYS A 30 -19.96 -16.69 28.08
N ASP A 31 -21.13 -16.55 28.64
CA ASP A 31 -21.36 -16.50 30.08
C ASP A 31 -22.18 -17.75 30.41
N GLY A 32 -21.79 -18.58 31.36
CA GLY A 32 -22.33 -19.94 31.62
C GLY A 32 -23.85 -20.15 31.45
N LYS A 33 -24.62 -19.08 31.24
CA LYS A 33 -26.07 -19.03 30.95
C LYS A 33 -26.42 -18.62 29.52
N GLY A 34 -25.42 -18.36 28.62
CA GLY A 34 -25.67 -17.93 27.24
C GLY A 34 -24.54 -17.13 26.61
N THR A 35 -24.88 -16.37 25.56
CA THR A 35 -23.93 -15.47 24.87
C THR A 35 -24.32 -14.02 25.12
N ARG A 36 -23.38 -13.22 25.65
CA ARG A 36 -23.56 -11.79 25.91
C ARG A 36 -22.66 -10.96 24.97
N LEU A 37 -23.14 -9.76 24.58
CA LEU A 37 -22.36 -8.78 23.83
C LEU A 37 -21.78 -7.76 24.83
N ILE A 38 -20.46 -7.62 24.82
CA ILE A 38 -19.75 -6.61 25.61
C ILE A 38 -19.24 -5.53 24.66
N LYS A 39 -19.44 -4.25 25.01
CA LYS A 39 -18.92 -3.11 24.26
C LYS A 39 -17.40 -2.99 24.46
N LYS A 40 -16.62 -3.02 23.36
CA LYS A 40 -15.18 -2.80 23.34
C LYS A 40 -14.81 -1.35 22.99
N ALA A 41 -15.51 -0.79 22.02
CA ALA A 41 -15.26 0.58 21.57
C ALA A 41 -16.54 1.19 21.00
N GLU A 42 -16.58 2.52 20.97
CA GLU A 42 -17.55 3.26 20.17
C GLU A 42 -16.89 4.50 19.58
N VAL A 43 -17.33 4.90 18.39
CA VAL A 43 -16.75 6.00 17.64
C VAL A 43 -17.82 6.68 16.80
N SER A 44 -17.75 8.01 16.70
CA SER A 44 -18.62 8.76 15.79
C SER A 44 -18.21 8.49 14.32
N PRO A 45 -19.19 8.31 13.41
CA PRO A 45 -18.88 8.16 11.97
C PRO A 45 -18.02 9.30 11.41
N VAL A 46 -18.17 10.53 11.94
CA VAL A 46 -17.39 11.70 11.48
C VAL A 46 -15.90 11.59 11.81
N GLU A 47 -15.54 10.89 12.91
CA GLU A 47 -14.16 10.70 13.35
C GLU A 47 -13.50 9.49 12.72
N LEU A 48 -14.29 8.65 12.04
CA LEU A 48 -13.81 7.38 11.51
C LEU A 48 -13.38 7.53 10.06
N ASP A 49 -12.19 7.05 9.77
CA ASP A 49 -11.60 7.01 8.44
C ASP A 49 -11.83 5.67 7.75
N SER A 50 -11.69 4.60 8.51
CA SER A 50 -11.82 3.26 7.96
C SER A 50 -12.25 2.23 9.00
N ILE A 51 -12.88 1.15 8.52
CA ILE A 51 -13.18 -0.08 9.26
C ILE A 51 -12.47 -1.22 8.54
N ILE A 52 -11.60 -1.93 9.24
CA ILE A 52 -10.80 -3.01 8.66
C ILE A 52 -11.15 -4.32 9.36
N PHE A 53 -11.64 -5.29 8.60
CA PHE A 53 -11.92 -6.65 9.08
C PHE A 53 -10.77 -7.56 8.68
N THR A 54 -10.10 -8.17 9.65
CA THR A 54 -8.97 -9.10 9.43
C THR A 54 -9.32 -10.55 9.74
N VAL A 55 -10.52 -10.79 10.29
CA VAL A 55 -10.98 -12.12 10.70
C VAL A 55 -12.32 -12.49 10.04
N LYS A 56 -12.47 -13.77 9.68
CA LYS A 56 -13.69 -14.29 9.03
C LYS A 56 -14.86 -14.46 10.00
N GLY A 57 -14.61 -14.49 11.30
CA GLY A 57 -15.62 -14.73 12.34
C GLY A 57 -16.24 -13.47 12.93
N ALA A 58 -15.99 -12.29 12.35
CA ALA A 58 -16.65 -11.05 12.72
C ALA A 58 -17.97 -10.87 11.96
N SER A 59 -18.83 -9.98 12.47
CA SER A 59 -20.10 -9.61 11.85
C SER A 59 -20.22 -8.10 11.78
N VAL A 60 -20.94 -7.60 10.77
CA VAL A 60 -21.27 -6.19 10.62
C VAL A 60 -22.74 -6.03 10.27
N THR A 61 -23.40 -5.04 10.86
CA THR A 61 -24.79 -4.75 10.49
C THR A 61 -24.86 -3.92 9.21
N LEU A 62 -25.90 -4.12 8.41
CA LEU A 62 -26.13 -3.35 7.19
C LEU A 62 -26.21 -1.83 7.47
N ALA A 63 -26.77 -1.44 8.61
CA ALA A 63 -26.82 -0.05 9.04
C ALA A 63 -25.43 0.61 9.12
N VAL A 64 -24.39 -0.11 9.60
CA VAL A 64 -23.02 0.38 9.60
C VAL A 64 -22.50 0.57 8.18
N LEU A 65 -22.77 -0.37 7.28
CA LEU A 65 -22.31 -0.29 5.89
C LEU A 65 -22.95 0.89 5.16
N MET A 66 -24.24 1.13 5.40
CA MET A 66 -24.96 2.30 4.84
C MET A 66 -24.41 3.61 5.39
N GLU A 67 -24.16 3.68 6.69
CA GLU A 67 -23.57 4.87 7.31
C GLU A 67 -22.12 5.08 6.84
N ALA A 68 -21.36 4.01 6.67
CA ALA A 68 -20.01 4.09 6.12
C ALA A 68 -19.98 4.72 4.71
N THR A 69 -20.90 4.35 3.84
CA THR A 69 -20.99 4.95 2.49
C THR A 69 -21.37 6.43 2.55
N LYS A 70 -22.26 6.82 3.45
CA LYS A 70 -22.72 8.20 3.64
C LYS A 70 -21.58 9.13 4.11
N TYR A 71 -20.78 8.67 5.05
CA TYR A 71 -19.65 9.45 5.62
C TYR A 71 -18.31 9.22 4.90
N GLY A 72 -18.28 8.43 3.83
CA GLY A 72 -17.07 8.12 3.10
C GLY A 72 -16.06 7.31 3.91
N ILE A 73 -16.54 6.51 4.88
CA ILE A 73 -15.71 5.61 5.67
C ILE A 73 -15.32 4.41 4.79
N ASP A 74 -14.04 4.13 4.74
CA ASP A 74 -13.52 3.00 3.99
C ASP A 74 -13.74 1.68 4.72
N VAL A 75 -14.47 0.74 4.12
CA VAL A 75 -14.67 -0.61 4.71
C VAL A 75 -13.87 -1.62 3.90
N VAL A 76 -12.87 -2.21 4.55
CA VAL A 76 -11.92 -3.13 3.92
C VAL A 76 -12.02 -4.52 4.55
N LEU A 77 -12.19 -5.54 3.72
CA LEU A 77 -12.08 -6.94 4.13
C LEU A 77 -10.68 -7.45 3.77
N MET A 78 -10.01 -8.09 4.72
CA MET A 78 -8.68 -8.62 4.52
C MET A 78 -8.66 -10.14 4.74
N ASP A 79 -7.89 -10.84 3.94
CA ASP A 79 -7.53 -12.25 4.15
C ASP A 79 -6.02 -12.40 4.08
N ASN A 80 -5.42 -13.00 5.12
CA ASN A 80 -3.97 -13.16 5.23
C ASN A 80 -3.19 -11.85 4.98
N TRP A 81 -3.64 -10.74 5.58
CA TRP A 81 -3.06 -9.41 5.46
C TRP A 81 -3.10 -8.82 4.05
N LYS A 82 -3.95 -9.36 3.17
CA LYS A 82 -4.20 -8.81 1.83
C LYS A 82 -5.63 -8.29 1.76
N PRO A 83 -5.85 -7.06 1.26
CA PRO A 83 -7.18 -6.58 0.94
C PRO A 83 -7.83 -7.51 -0.10
N THR A 84 -9.00 -8.08 0.23
CA THR A 84 -9.75 -8.98 -0.64
C THR A 84 -11.01 -8.32 -1.19
N ALA A 85 -11.60 -7.41 -0.41
CA ALA A 85 -12.78 -6.65 -0.84
C ALA A 85 -12.80 -5.28 -0.18
N ARG A 86 -13.54 -4.36 -0.80
CA ARG A 86 -13.78 -3.01 -0.31
C ARG A 86 -15.19 -2.59 -0.65
N LEU A 87 -15.87 -1.95 0.29
CA LEU A 87 -17.16 -1.33 0.04
C LEU A 87 -16.94 -0.02 -0.75
N THR A 88 -17.56 0.08 -1.91
CA THR A 88 -17.50 1.27 -2.75
C THR A 88 -18.90 1.83 -2.92
N PRO A 89 -19.13 3.16 -2.75
CA PRO A 89 -20.42 3.77 -3.03
C PRO A 89 -20.87 3.51 -4.47
N ALA A 90 -22.17 3.25 -4.67
CA ALA A 90 -22.76 3.01 -6.00
C ALA A 90 -22.68 4.26 -6.92
N SER A 91 -22.70 5.45 -6.32
CA SER A 91 -22.58 6.73 -7.04
C SER A 91 -21.12 7.05 -7.41
N TYR A 92 -20.58 6.29 -8.32
CA TYR A 92 -19.23 6.47 -8.87
C TYR A 92 -19.24 7.37 -10.13
N GLY A 93 -20.01 8.43 -10.07
CA GLY A 93 -20.54 9.15 -11.23
C GLY A 93 -19.58 9.96 -12.09
N GLY A 94 -18.36 10.26 -11.67
CA GLY A 94 -17.41 11.06 -12.47
C GLY A 94 -16.39 10.25 -13.26
N SER A 95 -16.30 8.96 -13.05
CA SER A 95 -15.16 8.13 -13.40
C SER A 95 -15.08 7.71 -14.87
N MET A 96 -16.19 7.56 -15.58
CA MET A 96 -16.18 6.99 -16.94
C MET A 96 -15.37 7.84 -17.93
N ARG A 97 -15.53 9.16 -17.91
CA ARG A 97 -14.75 10.06 -18.77
C ARG A 97 -13.27 10.00 -18.44
N LEU A 98 -12.94 9.96 -17.16
CA LEU A 98 -11.57 9.89 -16.67
C LEU A 98 -10.94 8.54 -17.00
N TRP A 99 -11.67 7.44 -16.82
CA TRP A 99 -11.22 6.09 -17.19
C TRP A 99 -10.95 5.98 -18.67
N HIS A 100 -11.82 6.53 -19.52
CA HIS A 100 -11.60 6.56 -20.96
C HIS A 100 -10.31 7.33 -21.32
N THR A 101 -10.08 8.47 -20.69
CA THR A 101 -8.86 9.27 -20.87
C THR A 101 -7.61 8.51 -20.39
N GLN A 102 -7.71 7.83 -19.25
CA GLN A 102 -6.64 6.98 -18.70
C GLN A 102 -6.32 5.82 -19.64
N LEU A 103 -7.33 5.13 -20.19
CA LEU A 103 -7.16 4.07 -21.17
C LEU A 103 -6.53 4.57 -22.46
N LYS A 104 -6.94 5.75 -22.97
CA LYS A 104 -6.30 6.37 -24.14
C LYS A 104 -4.82 6.66 -23.89
N ALA A 105 -4.47 7.16 -22.68
CA ALA A 105 -3.08 7.39 -22.30
C ALA A 105 -2.29 6.06 -22.22
N TYR A 106 -2.91 5.00 -21.68
CA TYR A 106 -2.33 3.66 -21.58
C TYR A 106 -2.06 3.01 -22.94
N THR A 107 -3.00 3.09 -23.88
CA THR A 107 -2.88 2.50 -25.21
C THR A 107 -1.90 3.26 -26.11
N ASN A 108 -1.69 4.54 -25.86
CA ASN A 108 -0.67 5.33 -26.55
C ASN A 108 0.73 5.02 -26.01
N LYS A 109 1.52 4.28 -26.76
CA LYS A 109 2.86 3.81 -26.37
C LYS A 109 3.76 4.94 -25.86
N GLY A 110 3.82 6.08 -26.57
CA GLY A 110 4.65 7.21 -26.20
C GLY A 110 4.21 7.88 -24.88
N ARG A 111 2.90 8.12 -24.71
CA ARG A 111 2.34 8.67 -23.45
C ARG A 111 2.55 7.73 -22.28
N ARG A 112 2.28 6.44 -22.50
CA ARG A 112 2.49 5.40 -21.48
C ARG A 112 3.94 5.36 -21.02
N THR A 113 4.90 5.38 -21.95
CA THR A 113 6.34 5.35 -21.63
C THR A 113 6.74 6.60 -20.81
N LYS A 114 6.27 7.79 -21.22
CA LYS A 114 6.55 9.03 -20.47
C LYS A 114 6.00 8.99 -19.05
N ILE A 115 4.75 8.54 -18.84
CA ILE A 115 4.15 8.42 -17.51
C ILE A 115 4.92 7.38 -16.67
N ALA A 116 5.23 6.22 -17.24
CA ALA A 116 6.01 5.18 -16.56
C ALA A 116 7.41 5.69 -16.17
N ALA A 117 8.07 6.45 -17.04
CA ALA A 117 9.37 7.07 -16.74
C ALA A 117 9.28 8.08 -15.59
N SER A 118 8.23 8.91 -15.56
CA SER A 118 8.01 9.86 -14.46
C SER A 118 7.78 9.15 -13.12
N ILE A 119 7.01 8.05 -13.10
CA ILE A 119 6.80 7.23 -11.90
C ILE A 119 8.12 6.62 -11.44
N ALA A 120 8.88 6.00 -12.35
CA ALA A 120 10.17 5.41 -12.02
C ALA A 120 11.18 6.46 -11.53
N LEU A 121 11.18 7.66 -12.12
CA LEU A 121 12.01 8.78 -11.69
C LEU A 121 11.68 9.22 -10.25
N GLY A 122 10.40 9.30 -9.91
CA GLY A 122 9.96 9.60 -8.54
C GLY A 122 10.50 8.60 -7.53
N LYS A 123 10.35 7.29 -7.81
CA LYS A 123 10.91 6.21 -6.99
C LYS A 123 12.43 6.34 -6.82
N VAL A 124 13.14 6.47 -7.92
CA VAL A 124 14.62 6.50 -7.90
C VAL A 124 15.11 7.74 -7.15
N SER A 125 14.45 8.88 -7.32
CA SER A 125 14.74 10.11 -6.57
C SER A 125 14.52 9.94 -5.07
N ASN A 126 13.43 9.27 -4.66
CA ASN A 126 13.17 8.95 -3.26
C ASN A 126 14.22 7.98 -2.69
N GLN A 127 14.60 6.96 -3.43
CA GLN A 127 15.67 6.03 -3.04
C GLN A 127 16.99 6.75 -2.84
N ARG A 128 17.37 7.64 -3.76
CA ARG A 128 18.56 8.49 -3.65
C ARG A 128 18.51 9.36 -2.39
N SER A 129 17.40 10.06 -2.17
CA SER A 129 17.21 10.93 -1.01
C SER A 129 17.33 10.16 0.31
N ASN A 130 16.74 8.97 0.37
CA ASN A 130 16.85 8.08 1.53
C ASN A 130 18.31 7.66 1.81
N LEU A 131 19.08 7.29 0.78
CA LEU A 131 20.51 6.96 0.98
C LEU A 131 21.30 8.14 1.50
N LEU A 132 21.05 9.35 0.98
CA LEU A 132 21.71 10.57 1.46
C LEU A 132 21.32 10.90 2.90
N TYR A 133 20.06 10.68 3.26
CA TYR A 133 19.58 10.86 4.63
C TYR A 133 20.24 9.86 5.59
N MET A 134 20.28 8.58 5.23
CA MET A 134 20.95 7.53 6.00
C MET A 134 22.45 7.80 6.14
N ALA A 135 23.09 8.34 5.09
CA ALA A 135 24.49 8.73 5.12
C ALA A 135 24.79 9.88 6.10
N LYS A 136 23.79 10.74 6.36
CA LYS A 136 23.89 11.79 7.39
C LYS A 136 23.77 11.24 8.82
N LEU A 137 22.93 10.22 9.02
CA LEU A 137 22.63 9.66 10.34
C LEU A 137 23.71 8.70 10.84
N THR A 138 24.48 8.06 9.94
CA THR A 138 25.52 7.11 10.37
C THR A 138 26.79 7.82 10.82
N THR A 139 27.32 7.40 11.98
CA THR A 139 28.61 7.87 12.51
C THR A 139 29.81 7.20 11.83
N ASN A 140 29.59 6.10 11.14
CA ASN A 140 30.63 5.37 10.40
C ASN A 140 30.95 6.08 9.08
N THR A 141 32.09 6.75 9.01
CA THR A 141 32.52 7.56 7.86
C THR A 141 32.69 6.74 6.58
N ARG A 142 33.17 5.47 6.66
CA ARG A 142 33.29 4.57 5.48
C ARG A 142 31.90 4.21 4.95
N LEU A 143 30.97 3.90 5.83
CA LEU A 143 29.59 3.59 5.45
C LEU A 143 28.89 4.81 4.87
N SER A 144 29.03 5.99 5.49
CA SER A 144 28.51 7.26 4.96
C SER A 144 29.00 7.53 3.54
N SER A 145 30.32 7.41 3.30
CA SER A 145 30.90 7.57 1.96
C SER A 145 30.34 6.55 0.96
N SER A 146 30.21 5.28 1.36
CA SER A 146 29.63 4.23 0.51
C SER A 146 28.18 4.53 0.10
N LEU A 147 27.36 5.04 1.04
CA LEU A 147 25.95 5.40 0.78
C LEU A 147 25.85 6.60 -0.17
N ARG A 148 26.71 7.61 -0.03
CA ARG A 148 26.76 8.75 -0.95
C ARG A 148 27.14 8.32 -2.36
N LYS A 149 28.19 7.49 -2.52
CA LYS A 149 28.58 6.92 -3.81
C LYS A 149 27.43 6.13 -4.47
N ALA A 150 26.68 5.34 -3.68
CA ALA A 150 25.52 4.62 -4.18
C ALA A 150 24.40 5.58 -4.62
N ALA A 151 24.15 6.66 -3.88
CA ALA A 151 23.20 7.69 -4.25
C ALA A 151 23.56 8.40 -5.56
N ASP A 152 24.85 8.68 -5.77
CA ASP A 152 25.35 9.28 -7.02
C ASP A 152 25.25 8.30 -8.19
N HIS A 153 25.55 7.02 -7.97
CA HIS A 153 25.38 5.98 -8.98
C HIS A 153 23.92 5.82 -9.39
N ILE A 154 22.98 5.79 -8.43
CA ILE A 154 21.54 5.76 -8.69
C ILE A 154 21.10 6.99 -9.49
N ASN A 155 21.63 8.17 -9.18
CA ASN A 155 21.36 9.39 -9.95
C ASN A 155 21.83 9.25 -11.41
N GLY A 156 23.02 8.72 -11.65
CA GLY A 156 23.54 8.42 -13.00
C GLY A 156 22.66 7.43 -13.76
N ILE A 157 22.13 6.38 -13.09
CA ILE A 157 21.19 5.43 -13.69
C ILE A 157 19.89 6.16 -14.10
N SER A 158 19.38 7.07 -13.29
CA SER A 158 18.11 7.75 -13.50
C SER A 158 18.09 8.67 -14.73
N THR A 159 19.24 9.20 -15.15
CA THR A 159 19.33 10.07 -16.35
C THR A 159 18.87 9.37 -17.64
N ASN A 160 18.96 8.03 -17.67
CA ASN A 160 18.54 7.23 -18.82
C ASN A 160 16.99 7.09 -18.91
N LEU A 161 16.23 7.45 -17.88
CA LEU A 161 14.77 7.33 -17.87
C LEU A 161 14.10 8.25 -18.89
N SER A 162 14.62 9.46 -19.09
CA SER A 162 14.10 10.43 -20.07
C SER A 162 14.21 9.94 -21.51
N ASN A 163 15.19 9.08 -21.80
CA ASN A 163 15.50 8.56 -23.12
C ASN A 163 14.98 7.13 -23.33
N ALA A 164 14.20 6.60 -22.39
CA ALA A 164 13.67 5.25 -22.50
C ALA A 164 12.70 5.13 -23.69
N LYS A 165 12.93 4.15 -24.55
CA LYS A 165 12.15 3.93 -25.79
C LYS A 165 10.79 3.28 -25.51
N ASP A 166 10.72 2.49 -24.46
CA ASP A 166 9.50 1.77 -24.03
C ASP A 166 9.47 1.51 -22.52
N VAL A 167 8.33 1.02 -22.04
CA VAL A 167 8.10 0.70 -20.62
C VAL A 167 9.02 -0.43 -20.13
N ASN A 168 9.47 -1.33 -21.00
CA ASN A 168 10.38 -2.41 -20.58
C ASN A 168 11.76 -1.85 -20.24
N GLN A 169 12.25 -0.91 -21.06
CA GLN A 169 13.49 -0.20 -20.76
C GLN A 169 13.38 0.64 -19.46
N VAL A 170 12.24 1.32 -19.24
CA VAL A 170 11.99 2.02 -17.97
C VAL A 170 12.11 1.06 -16.78
N ARG A 171 11.50 -0.13 -16.85
CA ARG A 171 11.58 -1.15 -15.79
C ARG A 171 12.99 -1.68 -15.57
N GLN A 172 13.78 -1.85 -16.64
CA GLN A 172 15.18 -2.30 -16.51
C GLN A 172 16.02 -1.26 -15.75
N ILE A 173 15.85 0.03 -16.09
CA ILE A 173 16.54 1.14 -15.42
C ILE A 173 16.11 1.22 -13.96
N GLU A 174 14.81 1.19 -13.68
CA GLU A 174 14.25 1.19 -12.33
C GLU A 174 14.78 0.02 -11.50
N ALA A 175 14.77 -1.20 -12.06
CA ALA A 175 15.27 -2.39 -11.39
C ALA A 175 16.78 -2.34 -11.09
N ALA A 176 17.57 -1.68 -11.97
CA ALA A 176 19.00 -1.47 -11.72
C ALA A 176 19.22 -0.53 -10.52
N ALA A 177 18.49 0.58 -10.47
CA ALA A 177 18.53 1.51 -9.35
C ALA A 177 18.05 0.85 -8.04
N ALA A 178 16.95 0.09 -8.08
CA ALA A 178 16.43 -0.61 -6.91
C ALA A 178 17.40 -1.67 -6.36
N ARG A 179 18.12 -2.40 -7.22
CA ARG A 179 19.16 -3.35 -6.76
C ARG A 179 20.29 -2.64 -6.00
N GLU A 180 20.76 -1.50 -6.51
CA GLU A 180 21.81 -0.73 -5.85
C GLU A 180 21.31 -0.15 -4.52
N TYR A 181 20.09 0.36 -4.49
CA TYR A 181 19.46 0.85 -3.27
C TYR A 181 19.40 -0.22 -2.18
N TRP A 182 18.81 -1.39 -2.46
CA TRP A 182 18.63 -2.44 -1.46
C TRP A 182 19.96 -3.07 -1.02
N ARG A 183 20.94 -3.18 -1.92
CA ARG A 183 22.31 -3.59 -1.58
C ARG A 183 22.96 -2.62 -0.60
N SER A 184 22.69 -1.32 -0.77
CA SER A 184 23.23 -0.28 0.11
C SER A 184 22.50 -0.25 1.45
N VAL A 185 21.19 -0.39 1.47
CA VAL A 185 20.38 -0.51 2.71
C VAL A 185 20.83 -1.74 3.52
N ALA A 186 21.11 -2.86 2.88
CA ALA A 186 21.55 -4.08 3.58
C ALA A 186 22.83 -3.87 4.41
N LYS A 187 23.69 -2.92 4.03
CA LYS A 187 24.91 -2.59 4.82
C LYS A 187 24.62 -1.90 6.15
N LEU A 188 23.44 -1.30 6.29
CA LEU A 188 22.98 -0.61 7.51
C LEU A 188 22.32 -1.55 8.49
N ILE A 189 21.84 -2.69 8.02
CA ILE A 189 21.05 -3.62 8.82
C ILE A 189 21.97 -4.58 9.58
N PRO A 190 21.74 -4.78 10.88
CA PRO A 190 22.50 -5.76 11.66
C PRO A 190 22.44 -7.15 11.02
N ARG A 191 23.59 -7.82 10.93
CA ARG A 191 23.69 -9.18 10.31
C ARG A 191 22.79 -10.21 11.01
N SER A 192 22.52 -10.03 12.30
CA SER A 192 21.63 -10.87 13.09
C SER A 192 20.19 -10.89 12.58
N LEU A 193 19.74 -9.86 11.85
CA LEU A 193 18.41 -9.81 11.24
C LEU A 193 18.32 -10.54 9.89
N GLY A 194 19.42 -11.02 9.34
CA GLY A 194 19.45 -11.85 8.13
C GLY A 194 19.07 -11.14 6.82
N PHE A 195 18.84 -9.82 6.84
CA PHE A 195 18.43 -9.07 5.65
C PHE A 195 19.59 -8.94 4.64
N LYS A 196 19.39 -9.42 3.42
CA LYS A 196 20.35 -9.30 2.31
C LYS A 196 19.81 -8.48 1.15
N MET A 197 18.50 -8.57 0.89
CA MET A 197 17.83 -7.88 -0.20
C MET A 197 16.33 -7.83 0.05
N ARG A 198 15.61 -6.99 -0.70
CA ARG A 198 14.16 -6.96 -0.70
C ARG A 198 13.59 -8.23 -1.34
N LEU A 199 12.88 -9.02 -0.54
CA LEU A 199 12.20 -10.23 -0.97
C LEU A 199 10.68 -10.08 -0.80
N LYS A 200 9.92 -10.59 -1.77
CA LYS A 200 8.47 -10.70 -1.68
C LYS A 200 8.11 -12.13 -1.28
N ARG A 201 7.09 -12.30 -0.44
CA ARG A 201 6.69 -13.63 0.07
C ARG A 201 6.47 -14.68 -1.03
N TYR A 202 5.91 -14.27 -2.17
CA TYR A 202 5.66 -15.18 -3.30
C TYR A 202 6.92 -15.53 -4.13
N SER A 203 8.05 -14.89 -3.87
CA SER A 203 9.33 -15.21 -4.53
C SER A 203 10.20 -16.17 -3.72
N LEU A 204 9.71 -16.62 -2.57
CA LEU A 204 10.42 -17.58 -1.73
C LEU A 204 10.06 -19.02 -2.09
N PRO A 205 11.00 -19.97 -1.98
CA PRO A 205 10.72 -21.40 -2.02
C PRO A 205 9.69 -21.78 -0.94
N LYS A 206 8.90 -22.84 -1.19
CA LYS A 206 7.99 -23.40 -0.17
C LYS A 206 8.78 -23.76 1.09
N GLY A 207 8.27 -23.35 2.26
CA GLY A 207 8.91 -23.65 3.56
C GLY A 207 9.98 -22.65 4.00
N SER A 208 10.33 -21.64 3.15
CA SER A 208 11.26 -20.58 3.56
C SER A 208 10.51 -19.47 4.30
N GLU A 209 11.17 -18.87 5.29
CA GLU A 209 10.69 -17.73 6.03
C GLU A 209 11.36 -16.43 5.56
N LEU A 210 10.63 -15.32 5.68
CA LEU A 210 11.19 -14.00 5.46
C LEU A 210 11.93 -13.53 6.71
N ASP A 211 13.03 -12.82 6.50
CA ASP A 211 13.67 -12.09 7.59
C ASP A 211 12.73 -10.99 8.16
N PRO A 212 12.94 -10.56 9.42
CA PRO A 212 12.06 -9.62 10.09
C PRO A 212 11.87 -8.29 9.35
N LEU A 213 12.90 -7.78 8.66
CA LEU A 213 12.79 -6.53 7.91
C LEU A 213 11.91 -6.69 6.68
N ASN A 214 12.04 -7.80 5.94
CA ASN A 214 11.14 -8.08 4.82
C ASN A 214 9.69 -8.30 5.27
N VAL A 215 9.47 -8.87 6.47
CA VAL A 215 8.12 -8.95 7.07
C VAL A 215 7.59 -7.55 7.35
N ALA A 216 8.34 -6.70 8.05
CA ALA A 216 7.95 -5.33 8.36
C ALA A 216 7.67 -4.51 7.10
N LEU A 217 8.52 -4.63 6.07
CA LEU A 217 8.31 -3.98 4.78
C LEU A 217 7.02 -4.46 4.09
N ASN A 218 6.71 -5.76 4.14
CA ASN A 218 5.46 -6.27 3.54
C ASN A 218 4.23 -5.72 4.24
N ILE A 219 4.25 -5.61 5.57
CA ILE A 219 3.16 -5.00 6.35
C ILE A 219 3.01 -3.52 5.97
N SER A 220 4.12 -2.76 5.97
CA SER A 220 4.11 -1.33 5.63
C SER A 220 3.61 -1.07 4.20
N TYR A 221 4.03 -1.88 3.24
CA TYR A 221 3.52 -1.81 1.87
C TYR A 221 2.03 -2.17 1.78
N GLY A 222 1.53 -3.10 2.59
CA GLY A 222 0.11 -3.40 2.69
C GLY A 222 -0.71 -2.21 3.20
N MET A 223 -0.21 -1.52 4.21
CA MET A 223 -0.83 -0.29 4.72
C MET A 223 -0.82 0.83 3.67
N LEU A 224 0.32 1.07 3.03
CA LEU A 224 0.43 2.06 1.95
C LEU A 224 -0.50 1.73 0.78
N GLN A 225 -0.61 0.47 0.40
CA GLN A 225 -1.51 0.01 -0.67
C GLN A 225 -2.96 0.43 -0.39
N LYS A 226 -3.42 0.31 0.85
CA LYS A 226 -4.76 0.74 1.26
C LYS A 226 -4.96 2.25 1.02
N GLU A 227 -4.00 3.07 1.46
CA GLU A 227 -4.10 4.53 1.32
C GLU A 227 -4.05 4.98 -0.15
N VAL A 228 -3.13 4.42 -0.94
CA VAL A 228 -3.01 4.72 -2.36
C VAL A 228 -4.27 4.29 -3.12
N TRP A 229 -4.82 3.11 -2.81
CA TRP A 229 -6.08 2.68 -3.41
C TRP A 229 -7.21 3.67 -3.12
N ARG A 230 -7.35 4.06 -1.86
CA ARG A 230 -8.33 5.08 -1.44
C ARG A 230 -8.16 6.39 -2.22
N ALA A 231 -6.94 6.90 -2.33
CA ALA A 231 -6.66 8.13 -3.07
C ALA A 231 -7.04 8.01 -4.55
N ILE A 232 -6.74 6.87 -5.21
CA ILE A 232 -7.12 6.61 -6.60
C ILE A 232 -8.64 6.67 -6.78
N PHE A 233 -9.38 6.04 -5.87
CA PHE A 233 -10.84 6.09 -5.90
C PHE A 233 -11.39 7.49 -5.65
N ALA A 234 -10.82 8.23 -4.71
CA ALA A 234 -11.26 9.58 -4.38
C ALA A 234 -11.18 10.55 -5.57
N VAL A 235 -10.16 10.38 -6.42
CA VAL A 235 -10.00 11.18 -7.66
C VAL A 235 -10.66 10.55 -8.89
N GLY A 236 -11.29 9.39 -8.74
CA GLY A 236 -12.05 8.72 -9.81
C GLY A 236 -11.20 7.99 -10.86
N LEU A 237 -9.93 7.70 -10.63
CA LEU A 237 -9.08 6.91 -11.52
C LEU A 237 -9.37 5.40 -11.40
N ASN A 238 -9.05 4.66 -12.46
CA ASN A 238 -9.15 3.19 -12.46
C ASN A 238 -7.89 2.56 -11.84
N PRO A 239 -7.98 1.85 -10.72
CA PRO A 239 -6.83 1.28 -10.01
C PRO A 239 -6.16 0.13 -10.77
N TYR A 240 -6.84 -0.48 -11.73
CA TYR A 240 -6.32 -1.62 -12.50
C TYR A 240 -5.50 -1.19 -13.71
N VAL A 241 -5.65 0.05 -14.19
CA VAL A 241 -4.94 0.59 -15.36
C VAL A 241 -3.71 1.36 -14.93
N GLY A 242 -2.60 0.64 -14.73
CA GLY A 242 -1.28 1.20 -14.46
C GLY A 242 -0.48 1.43 -15.74
N PHE A 243 0.60 2.21 -15.64
CA PHE A 243 1.46 2.58 -16.76
C PHE A 243 2.82 1.85 -16.71
N LEU A 244 3.41 1.73 -15.53
CA LEU A 244 4.68 1.03 -15.31
C LEU A 244 4.47 -0.47 -15.13
N HIS A 245 3.58 -0.87 -14.21
CA HIS A 245 3.25 -2.27 -13.97
C HIS A 245 2.29 -2.81 -15.03
N VAL A 246 2.55 -4.05 -15.50
CA VAL A 246 1.67 -4.72 -16.49
C VAL A 246 0.32 -5.02 -15.85
N PRO A 247 -0.78 -4.57 -16.45
CA PRO A 247 -2.11 -5.00 -16.05
C PRO A 247 -2.24 -6.53 -16.17
N ARG A 248 -2.83 -7.13 -15.16
CA ARG A 248 -3.22 -8.55 -15.12
C ARG A 248 -4.58 -8.63 -14.43
N PRO A 249 -5.41 -9.65 -14.71
CA PRO A 249 -6.67 -9.82 -14.00
C PRO A 249 -6.47 -9.74 -12.48
N GLY A 250 -7.28 -8.93 -11.80
CA GLY A 250 -7.21 -8.72 -10.36
C GLY A 250 -6.01 -7.92 -9.83
N ARG A 251 -5.08 -7.49 -10.69
CA ARG A 251 -3.92 -6.72 -10.25
C ARG A 251 -4.20 -5.23 -10.23
N LEU A 252 -4.00 -4.60 -9.09
CA LEU A 252 -4.12 -3.15 -8.87
C LEU A 252 -2.91 -2.40 -9.44
N SER A 253 -2.74 -2.42 -10.77
CA SER A 253 -1.50 -1.96 -11.42
C SER A 253 -1.19 -0.50 -11.16
N LEU A 254 -2.20 0.40 -11.17
CA LEU A 254 -2.00 1.83 -10.86
C LEU A 254 -1.66 2.04 -9.39
N VAL A 255 -2.24 1.24 -8.49
CA VAL A 255 -1.89 1.32 -7.06
C VAL A 255 -0.41 1.01 -6.88
N PHE A 256 0.09 -0.07 -7.52
CA PHE A 256 1.52 -0.41 -7.45
C PHE A 256 2.40 0.65 -8.10
N ASP A 257 1.95 1.28 -9.19
CA ASP A 257 2.67 2.39 -9.83
C ASP A 257 2.86 3.58 -8.87
N LEU A 258 1.81 3.94 -8.12
CA LEU A 258 1.84 5.10 -7.23
C LEU A 258 2.44 4.82 -5.84
N MET A 259 2.65 3.55 -5.48
CA MET A 259 3.36 3.16 -4.27
C MET A 259 4.89 3.25 -4.41
N GLU A 260 5.39 3.45 -5.62
CA GLU A 260 6.82 3.57 -5.95
C GLU A 260 7.39 4.96 -5.56
#